data_e809442d82550bf336670932a5cabff8
#
_entry.id   e809442d82550bf336670932a5cabff8
#
_cell.length_a   1.000
_cell.length_b   1.000
_cell.length_c   1.000
_cell.angle_alpha   90.00
_cell.angle_beta   90.00
_cell.angle_gamma   90.00
#
_symmetry.space_group_name_H-M   'P 1'
#
loop_
_entity.id
_entity.type
_entity.pdbx_description
1 polymer ?
#
loop_
_entity_poly.entity_id
_entity_poly.type
_entity_poly.pdbx_seq_one_letter_code
_entity_poly.pdbx_strand_id
1 'polypeptide(L)'
;LDAVYSSPLKRAWATAEAINRFAGLPITPERGLMEIDGGAFEGVPFAELPARYPEENARWDNTPWLFKAPGGESMRHVFERMQMTVDAIVRANPGRVIAAASHGCAIRNYLCYALGWPLERIADVCWCDNTAVSLIEFDDGFRPHPVYLNDASHLPEHASTFATQSWWRQGAEHAAPAVK
;
A
#
# COMPACT_ATOMS: atom_id res chain seq x y z
N LEU A 1 -6.76 15.39 -12.98
CA LEU A 1 -5.55 14.55 -13.04
C LEU A 1 -4.69 14.99 -14.23
N ASP A 2 -3.39 14.94 -14.05
CA ASP A 2 -2.39 15.28 -15.06
C ASP A 2 -1.53 14.07 -15.45
N ALA A 3 -1.47 13.05 -14.61
CA ALA A 3 -0.81 11.78 -14.90
C ALA A 3 -1.43 10.62 -14.10
N VAL A 4 -1.35 9.41 -14.66
CA VAL A 4 -1.81 8.18 -14.01
C VAL A 4 -0.72 7.13 -14.09
N TYR A 5 -0.32 6.60 -12.95
CA TYR A 5 0.62 5.50 -12.80
C TYR A 5 -0.08 4.29 -12.18
N SER A 6 0.36 3.10 -12.52
CA SER A 6 -0.19 1.89 -11.93
C SER A 6 0.85 0.78 -11.80
N SER A 7 0.73 0.02 -10.72
CA SER A 7 1.28 -1.33 -10.72
C SER A 7 0.79 -2.10 -11.95
N PRO A 8 1.65 -2.89 -12.64
CA PRO A 8 1.25 -3.69 -13.79
C PRO A 8 0.38 -4.89 -13.42
N LEU A 9 0.15 -5.17 -12.14
CA LEU A 9 -0.71 -6.26 -11.70
C LEU A 9 -2.17 -5.94 -12.01
N LYS A 10 -2.88 -6.90 -12.62
CA LYS A 10 -4.23 -6.72 -13.19
C LYS A 10 -5.23 -6.02 -12.26
N ARG A 11 -5.23 -6.33 -10.96
CA ARG A 11 -6.15 -5.75 -9.98
C ARG A 11 -5.92 -4.25 -9.76
N ALA A 12 -4.67 -3.80 -9.68
CA ALA A 12 -4.33 -2.39 -9.56
C ALA A 12 -4.54 -1.65 -10.90
N TRP A 13 -4.21 -2.32 -12.01
CA TRP A 13 -4.42 -1.80 -13.35
C TRP A 13 -5.90 -1.47 -13.60
N ALA A 14 -6.80 -2.40 -13.27
CA ALA A 14 -8.24 -2.18 -13.38
C ALA A 14 -8.73 -0.98 -12.52
N THR A 15 -8.13 -0.79 -11.34
CA THR A 15 -8.40 0.38 -10.50
C THR A 15 -7.93 1.68 -11.20
N ALA A 16 -6.74 1.66 -11.79
CA ALA A 16 -6.22 2.81 -12.54
C ALA A 16 -7.10 3.14 -13.76
N GLU A 17 -7.58 2.15 -14.49
CA GLU A 17 -8.53 2.34 -15.59
C GLU A 17 -9.84 3.00 -15.11
N ALA A 18 -10.36 2.56 -13.97
CA ALA A 18 -11.56 3.14 -13.38
C ALA A 18 -11.35 4.60 -12.96
N ILE A 19 -10.24 4.92 -12.32
CA ILE A 19 -9.85 6.29 -11.93
C ILE A 19 -9.72 7.18 -13.19
N ASN A 20 -9.09 6.65 -14.22
CA ASN A 20 -8.73 7.37 -15.43
C ASN A 20 -9.89 7.56 -16.42
N ARG A 21 -11.04 6.91 -16.21
CA ARG A 21 -12.13 6.82 -17.19
C ARG A 21 -12.66 8.18 -17.66
N PHE A 22 -12.55 9.23 -16.86
CA PHE A 22 -12.99 10.58 -17.20
C PHE A 22 -11.85 11.48 -17.71
N ALA A 23 -10.61 11.18 -17.34
CA ALA A 23 -9.45 11.95 -17.76
C ALA A 23 -8.87 11.45 -19.10
N GLY A 24 -9.02 10.17 -19.42
CA GLY A 24 -8.56 9.57 -20.68
C GLY A 24 -7.05 9.67 -20.91
N LEU A 25 -6.26 9.75 -19.84
CA LEU A 25 -4.81 9.89 -19.93
C LEU A 25 -4.14 8.53 -20.22
N PRO A 26 -2.93 8.51 -20.79
CA PRO A 26 -2.12 7.30 -20.81
C PRO A 26 -1.84 6.82 -19.38
N ILE A 27 -2.03 5.52 -19.11
CA ILE A 27 -1.65 4.90 -17.84
C ILE A 27 -0.21 4.40 -17.98
N THR A 28 0.68 4.91 -17.14
CA THR A 28 2.09 4.49 -17.13
C THR A 28 2.27 3.31 -16.17
N PRO A 29 2.70 2.14 -16.68
CA PRO A 29 3.01 1.01 -15.81
C PRO A 29 4.29 1.29 -15.01
N GLU A 30 4.22 1.06 -13.68
CA GLU A 30 5.35 1.25 -12.79
C GLU A 30 5.54 0.02 -11.89
N ARG A 31 6.60 -0.73 -12.14
CA ARG A 31 6.88 -1.97 -11.40
C ARG A 31 7.18 -1.73 -9.92
N GLY A 32 7.74 -0.56 -9.61
CA GLY A 32 7.99 -0.16 -8.24
C GLY A 32 6.74 -0.01 -7.39
N LEU A 33 5.54 0.07 -7.99
CA LEU A 33 4.25 0.10 -7.31
C LEU A 33 3.64 -1.30 -7.08
N MET A 34 4.33 -2.40 -7.44
CA MET A 34 3.80 -3.76 -7.25
C MET A 34 3.64 -4.10 -5.77
N GLU A 35 2.77 -5.08 -5.49
CA GLU A 35 2.63 -5.65 -4.15
C GLU A 35 3.93 -6.37 -3.74
N ILE A 36 4.10 -6.57 -2.43
CA ILE A 36 5.18 -7.39 -1.92
C ILE A 36 5.18 -8.75 -2.63
N ASP A 37 6.35 -9.17 -3.10
CA ASP A 37 6.53 -10.54 -3.60
C ASP A 37 6.49 -11.50 -2.41
N GLY A 38 5.41 -12.25 -2.31
CA GLY A 38 5.18 -13.23 -1.25
C GLY A 38 6.04 -14.50 -1.39
N GLY A 39 6.78 -14.68 -2.49
CA GLY A 39 7.63 -15.85 -2.71
C GLY A 39 6.89 -17.15 -2.45
N ALA A 40 7.37 -17.96 -1.51
CA ALA A 40 6.76 -19.24 -1.17
C ALA A 40 5.36 -19.12 -0.50
N PHE A 41 4.92 -17.92 -0.15
CA PHE A 41 3.55 -17.69 0.38
C PHE A 41 2.53 -17.58 -0.74
N GLU A 42 2.97 -17.31 -1.98
CA GLU A 42 2.06 -17.15 -3.11
C GLU A 42 1.22 -18.40 -3.34
N GLY A 43 -0.10 -18.23 -3.42
CA GLY A 43 -1.05 -19.32 -3.60
C GLY A 43 -1.29 -20.23 -2.39
N VAL A 44 -0.65 -19.96 -1.24
CA VAL A 44 -0.92 -20.66 0.03
C VAL A 44 -2.10 -19.98 0.72
N PRO A 45 -3.15 -20.74 1.12
CA PRO A 45 -4.23 -20.18 1.94
C PRO A 45 -3.70 -19.58 3.24
N PHE A 46 -4.17 -18.41 3.63
CA PHE A 46 -3.73 -17.73 4.87
C PHE A 46 -3.81 -18.62 6.11
N ALA A 47 -4.84 -19.47 6.21
CA ALA A 47 -5.03 -20.40 7.33
C ALA A 47 -3.92 -21.46 7.43
N GLU A 48 -3.19 -21.73 6.36
CA GLU A 48 -2.11 -22.72 6.33
C GLU A 48 -0.73 -22.11 6.61
N LEU A 49 -0.58 -20.77 6.49
CA LEU A 49 0.69 -20.10 6.67
C LEU A 49 1.32 -20.34 8.05
N PRO A 50 0.57 -20.28 9.19
CA PRO A 50 1.14 -20.55 10.50
C PRO A 50 1.73 -21.96 10.64
N ALA A 51 1.14 -22.94 9.97
CA ALA A 51 1.60 -24.32 10.03
C ALA A 51 2.81 -24.57 9.10
N ARG A 52 2.83 -23.91 7.93
CA ARG A 52 3.89 -24.11 6.92
C ARG A 52 5.12 -23.25 7.15
N TYR A 53 4.91 -22.03 7.67
CA TYR A 53 5.95 -21.01 7.84
C TYR A 53 5.77 -20.28 9.19
N PRO A 54 5.91 -21.01 10.31
CA PRO A 54 5.58 -20.47 11.64
C PRO A 54 6.39 -19.23 12.02
N GLU A 55 7.68 -19.22 11.70
CA GLU A 55 8.56 -18.08 12.05
C GLU A 55 8.23 -16.83 11.22
N GLU A 56 8.07 -16.99 9.90
CA GLU A 56 7.77 -15.88 9.01
C GLU A 56 6.36 -15.33 9.28
N ASN A 57 5.40 -16.21 9.55
CA ASN A 57 4.06 -15.79 9.94
C ASN A 57 4.08 -15.02 11.27
N ALA A 58 4.82 -15.50 12.26
CA ALA A 58 4.99 -14.79 13.53
C ALA A 58 5.65 -13.41 13.34
N ARG A 59 6.62 -13.28 12.42
CA ARG A 59 7.20 -11.98 12.06
C ARG A 59 6.19 -11.06 11.40
N TRP A 60 5.40 -11.58 10.45
CA TRP A 60 4.34 -10.80 9.80
C TRP A 60 3.37 -10.21 10.81
N ASP A 61 2.94 -11.00 11.78
CA ASP A 61 1.94 -10.60 12.76
C ASP A 61 2.50 -9.68 13.87
N ASN A 62 3.73 -9.94 14.35
CA ASN A 62 4.24 -9.30 15.56
C ASN A 62 5.40 -8.32 15.31
N THR A 63 6.21 -8.55 14.29
CA THR A 63 7.39 -7.74 13.95
C THR A 63 7.51 -7.54 12.43
N PRO A 64 6.47 -6.94 11.79
CA PRO A 64 6.37 -6.89 10.32
C PRO A 64 7.59 -6.22 9.66
N TRP A 65 8.29 -5.33 10.33
CA TRP A 65 9.53 -4.71 9.82
C TRP A 65 10.69 -5.71 9.64
N LEU A 66 10.63 -6.88 10.30
CA LEU A 66 11.60 -7.98 10.15
C LEU A 66 11.12 -9.06 9.18
N PHE A 67 9.91 -8.91 8.63
CA PHE A 67 9.35 -9.90 7.73
C PHE A 67 10.16 -9.98 6.42
N LYS A 68 10.37 -11.22 6.00
CA LYS A 68 10.88 -11.56 4.67
C LYS A 68 10.22 -12.85 4.20
N ALA A 69 9.55 -12.81 3.07
CA ALA A 69 9.00 -14.02 2.45
C ALA A 69 10.14 -14.93 1.95
N PRO A 70 10.10 -16.25 2.18
CA PRO A 70 11.05 -17.19 1.61
C PRO A 70 11.00 -17.13 0.08
N GLY A 71 12.12 -16.80 -0.56
CA GLY A 71 12.20 -16.62 -2.01
C GLY A 71 11.54 -15.34 -2.55
N GLY A 72 10.99 -14.48 -1.68
CA GLY A 72 10.34 -13.23 -2.03
C GLY A 72 11.02 -12.00 -1.42
N GLU A 73 10.25 -10.90 -1.29
CA GLU A 73 10.73 -9.63 -0.76
C GLU A 73 10.74 -9.57 0.76
N SER A 74 11.59 -8.72 1.31
CA SER A 74 11.51 -8.27 2.70
C SER A 74 10.67 -6.99 2.79
N MET A 75 10.08 -6.73 3.98
CA MET A 75 9.35 -5.49 4.25
C MET A 75 10.24 -4.27 4.02
N ARG A 76 11.51 -4.33 4.39
CA ARG A 76 12.49 -3.25 4.15
C ARG A 76 12.67 -2.98 2.64
N HIS A 77 12.76 -4.02 1.82
CA HIS A 77 12.88 -3.83 0.37
C HIS A 77 11.64 -3.15 -0.21
N VAL A 78 10.45 -3.54 0.23
CA VAL A 78 9.20 -2.88 -0.19
C VAL A 78 9.17 -1.41 0.24
N PHE A 79 9.57 -1.11 1.48
CA PHE A 79 9.64 0.25 2.01
C PHE A 79 10.56 1.15 1.18
N GLU A 80 11.79 0.69 0.93
CA GLU A 80 12.79 1.44 0.15
C GLU A 80 12.36 1.60 -1.32
N ARG A 81 11.86 0.52 -1.94
CA ARG A 81 11.37 0.52 -3.31
C ARG A 81 10.21 1.49 -3.50
N MET A 82 9.23 1.47 -2.61
CA MET A 82 8.07 2.36 -2.68
C MET A 82 8.48 3.83 -2.51
N GLN A 83 9.38 4.14 -1.56
CA GLN A 83 9.94 5.48 -1.42
C GLN A 83 10.59 5.94 -2.72
N MET A 84 11.56 5.19 -3.24
CA MET A 84 12.29 5.54 -4.46
C MET A 84 11.36 5.74 -5.66
N THR A 85 10.36 4.88 -5.79
CA THR A 85 9.42 4.91 -6.90
C THR A 85 8.53 6.15 -6.85
N VAL A 86 7.92 6.44 -5.72
CA VAL A 86 7.04 7.61 -5.59
C VAL A 86 7.85 8.90 -5.71
N ASP A 87 9.03 8.96 -5.09
CA ASP A 87 9.94 10.12 -5.24
C ASP A 87 10.29 10.37 -6.72
N ALA A 88 10.57 9.33 -7.50
CA ALA A 88 10.84 9.44 -8.93
C ALA A 88 9.61 9.94 -9.71
N ILE A 89 8.43 9.41 -9.42
CA ILE A 89 7.17 9.84 -10.04
C ILE A 89 6.90 11.31 -9.75
N VAL A 90 7.02 11.74 -8.51
CA VAL A 90 6.74 13.12 -8.08
C VAL A 90 7.73 14.09 -8.73
N ARG A 91 9.02 13.77 -8.73
CA ARG A 91 10.07 14.60 -9.39
C ARG A 91 9.89 14.71 -10.89
N ALA A 92 9.35 13.70 -11.54
CA ALA A 92 9.02 13.74 -12.97
C ALA A 92 7.77 14.58 -13.29
N ASN A 93 6.98 14.96 -12.28
CA ASN A 93 5.70 15.63 -12.44
C ASN A 93 5.53 16.85 -11.49
N PRO A 94 6.46 17.83 -11.48
CA PRO A 94 6.36 18.95 -10.55
C PRO A 94 5.09 19.75 -10.76
N GLY A 95 4.39 20.09 -9.67
CA GLY A 95 3.16 20.88 -9.67
C GLY A 95 1.94 20.20 -10.29
N ARG A 96 1.97 18.89 -10.52
CA ARG A 96 0.88 18.12 -11.13
C ARG A 96 0.10 17.30 -10.11
N VAL A 97 -1.16 17.04 -10.46
CA VAL A 97 -2.05 16.10 -9.73
C VAL A 97 -1.93 14.72 -10.36
N ILE A 98 -1.38 13.78 -9.60
CA ILE A 98 -1.05 12.43 -10.05
C ILE A 98 -1.95 11.42 -9.34
N ALA A 99 -2.45 10.42 -10.06
CA ALA A 99 -3.00 9.22 -9.44
C ALA A 99 -2.01 8.05 -9.59
N ALA A 100 -1.81 7.30 -8.50
CA ALA A 100 -1.01 6.08 -8.50
C ALA A 100 -1.80 4.92 -7.89
N ALA A 101 -2.04 3.87 -8.68
CA ALA A 101 -2.72 2.67 -8.21
C ALA A 101 -1.69 1.59 -7.81
N SER A 102 -1.83 1.11 -6.58
CA SER A 102 -0.90 0.15 -5.99
C SER A 102 -1.68 -0.87 -5.12
N HIS A 103 -1.07 -1.41 -4.07
CA HIS A 103 -1.59 -2.53 -3.27
C HIS A 103 -1.44 -2.26 -1.78
N GLY A 104 -2.15 -3.04 -0.98
CA GLY A 104 -2.29 -2.80 0.46
C GLY A 104 -0.96 -2.73 1.21
N CYS A 105 -0.11 -3.74 1.09
CA CYS A 105 1.18 -3.74 1.78
C CYS A 105 2.14 -2.69 1.21
N ALA A 106 2.20 -2.54 -0.11
CA ALA A 106 3.04 -1.53 -0.77
C ALA A 106 2.65 -0.11 -0.34
N ILE A 107 1.35 0.24 -0.41
CA ILE A 107 0.84 1.55 0.04
C ILE A 107 1.17 1.77 1.53
N ARG A 108 0.92 0.79 2.39
CA ARG A 108 1.18 0.89 3.83
C ARG A 108 2.65 1.20 4.13
N ASN A 109 3.58 0.60 3.41
CA ASN A 109 5.00 0.91 3.50
C ASN A 109 5.30 2.36 3.10
N TYR A 110 4.71 2.83 2.00
CA TYR A 110 4.88 4.21 1.58
C TYR A 110 4.27 5.21 2.57
N LEU A 111 3.09 4.92 3.12
CA LEU A 111 2.46 5.78 4.12
C LEU A 111 3.29 5.87 5.41
N CYS A 112 3.95 4.79 5.82
CA CYS A 112 4.90 4.81 6.94
C CYS A 112 6.02 5.84 6.69
N TYR A 113 6.61 5.82 5.50
CA TYR A 113 7.62 6.80 5.07
C TYR A 113 7.04 8.22 5.02
N ALA A 114 5.88 8.40 4.39
CA ALA A 114 5.26 9.72 4.22
C ALA A 114 4.89 10.40 5.55
N LEU A 115 4.61 9.60 6.58
CA LEU A 115 4.41 10.08 7.96
C LEU A 115 5.73 10.44 8.67
N GLY A 116 6.88 10.27 8.02
CA GLY A 116 8.19 10.49 8.63
C GLY A 116 8.55 9.42 9.68
N TRP A 117 7.95 8.25 9.62
CA TRP A 117 8.16 7.19 10.59
C TRP A 117 9.22 6.19 10.10
N PRO A 118 10.03 5.67 11.02
CA PRO A 118 10.92 4.57 10.70
C PRO A 118 10.11 3.29 10.43
N LEU A 119 10.69 2.36 9.67
CA LEU A 119 9.99 1.12 9.27
C LEU A 119 9.51 0.29 10.47
N GLU A 120 10.17 0.38 11.60
CA GLU A 120 9.80 -0.29 12.86
C GLU A 120 8.39 0.09 13.34
N ARG A 121 7.89 1.24 12.87
CA ARG A 121 6.53 1.72 13.16
C ARG A 121 5.49 1.33 12.12
N ILE A 122 5.81 0.47 11.16
CA ILE A 122 4.85 0.05 10.12
C ILE A 122 3.61 -0.63 10.71
N ALA A 123 3.74 -1.25 11.89
CA ALA A 123 2.60 -1.82 12.60
C ALA A 123 1.54 -0.77 13.00
N ASP A 124 1.97 0.48 13.22
CA ASP A 124 1.11 1.59 13.61
C ASP A 124 0.34 2.19 12.40
N VAL A 125 0.74 1.87 11.18
CA VAL A 125 0.03 2.31 9.97
C VAL A 125 -1.16 1.40 9.74
N CYS A 126 -2.37 1.96 9.74
CA CYS A 126 -3.59 1.21 9.48
C CYS A 126 -3.59 0.58 8.08
N TRP A 127 -4.18 -0.60 7.98
CA TRP A 127 -4.53 -1.16 6.68
C TRP A 127 -5.60 -0.30 6.00
N CYS A 128 -5.57 -0.24 4.69
CA CYS A 128 -6.59 0.44 3.90
C CYS A 128 -7.64 -0.55 3.37
N ASP A 129 -8.86 -0.08 3.21
CA ASP A 129 -9.88 -0.82 2.48
C ASP A 129 -9.52 -0.90 0.98
N ASN A 130 -10.08 -1.86 0.27
CA ASN A 130 -9.95 -1.88 -1.19
C ASN A 130 -10.53 -0.60 -1.78
N THR A 131 -9.82 -0.01 -2.72
CA THR A 131 -10.13 1.28 -3.35
C THR A 131 -10.07 2.51 -2.44
N ALA A 132 -9.61 2.38 -1.20
CA ALA A 132 -9.36 3.53 -0.34
C ALA A 132 -8.35 4.49 -0.98
N VAL A 133 -8.54 5.78 -0.73
CA VAL A 133 -7.73 6.86 -1.31
C VAL A 133 -6.93 7.54 -0.19
N SER A 134 -5.65 7.79 -0.47
CA SER A 134 -4.81 8.65 0.37
C SER A 134 -4.34 9.84 -0.47
N LEU A 135 -4.42 11.04 0.09
CA LEU A 135 -3.91 12.27 -0.54
C LEU A 135 -2.64 12.70 0.18
N ILE A 136 -1.59 12.89 -0.60
CA ILE A 136 -0.30 13.35 -0.13
C ILE A 136 0.13 14.52 -1.00
N GLU A 137 0.37 15.66 -0.38
CA GLU A 137 0.97 16.82 -1.02
C GLU A 137 2.49 16.78 -0.88
N PHE A 138 3.20 17.46 -1.78
CA PHE A 138 4.65 17.52 -1.76
C PHE A 138 5.08 18.99 -1.80
N ASP A 139 6.03 19.35 -0.95
CA ASP A 139 6.62 20.69 -0.94
C ASP A 139 7.64 20.85 -2.09
N ASP A 140 8.21 22.05 -2.22
CA ASP A 140 9.22 22.36 -3.24
C ASP A 140 10.49 21.49 -3.13
N GLY A 141 10.73 20.90 -1.95
CA GLY A 141 11.80 19.93 -1.70
C GLY A 141 11.40 18.49 -1.98
N PHE A 142 10.19 18.28 -2.52
CA PHE A 142 9.57 16.97 -2.74
C PHE A 142 9.39 16.12 -1.47
N ARG A 143 9.23 16.76 -0.31
CA ARG A 143 8.91 16.05 0.94
C ARG A 143 7.41 15.80 1.01
N PRO A 144 6.98 14.57 1.38
CA PRO A 144 5.57 14.23 1.48
C PRO A 144 4.91 14.87 2.71
N HIS A 145 3.68 15.36 2.52
CA HIS A 145 2.80 15.92 3.54
C HIS A 145 1.44 15.24 3.42
N PRO A 146 1.16 14.19 4.19
CA PRO A 146 -0.13 13.50 4.17
C PRO A 146 -1.27 14.46 4.55
N VAL A 147 -2.29 14.55 3.70
CA VAL A 147 -3.50 15.37 3.93
C VAL A 147 -4.61 14.52 4.53
N TYR A 148 -4.88 13.38 3.93
CA TYR A 148 -5.72 12.32 4.50
C TYR A 148 -5.24 10.95 4.04
N LEU A 149 -5.52 9.92 4.83
CA LEU A 149 -5.07 8.55 4.59
C LEU A 149 -6.25 7.59 4.63
N ASN A 150 -6.22 6.62 3.72
CA ASN A 150 -7.13 5.48 3.71
C ASN A 150 -8.62 5.86 3.73
N ASP A 151 -9.00 6.97 3.05
CA ASP A 151 -10.40 7.36 2.92
C ASP A 151 -11.16 6.35 2.04
N ALA A 152 -12.09 5.66 2.66
CA ALA A 152 -13.01 4.70 2.04
C ALA A 152 -14.48 5.16 2.13
N SER A 153 -14.72 6.45 2.41
CA SER A 153 -16.08 7.01 2.65
C SER A 153 -17.03 6.86 1.44
N HIS A 154 -16.47 6.66 0.25
CA HIS A 154 -17.23 6.39 -0.97
C HIS A 154 -17.75 4.95 -1.07
N LEU A 155 -17.29 4.03 -0.19
CA LEU A 155 -17.73 2.64 -0.22
C LEU A 155 -18.99 2.46 0.64
N PRO A 156 -20.03 1.81 0.11
CA PRO A 156 -21.11 1.34 0.97
C PRO A 156 -20.59 0.21 1.87
N GLU A 157 -21.18 0.05 3.06
CA GLU A 157 -20.72 -0.92 4.08
C GLU A 157 -20.52 -2.34 3.53
N HIS A 158 -21.44 -2.80 2.68
CA HIS A 158 -21.36 -4.15 2.08
C HIS A 158 -20.21 -4.33 1.07
N ALA A 159 -19.61 -3.25 0.58
CA ALA A 159 -18.45 -3.29 -0.33
C ALA A 159 -17.11 -3.15 0.41
N SER A 160 -17.13 -2.82 1.71
CA SER A 160 -15.93 -2.75 2.53
C SER A 160 -15.31 -4.13 2.71
N THR A 161 -14.02 -4.25 2.43
CA THR A 161 -13.22 -5.45 2.71
C THR A 161 -13.21 -5.74 4.21
N PHE A 162 -13.14 -4.70 5.04
CA PHE A 162 -13.12 -4.84 6.49
C PHE A 162 -14.45 -5.31 7.07
N ALA A 163 -15.57 -4.98 6.43
CA ALA A 163 -16.87 -5.48 6.85
C ALA A 163 -17.12 -6.95 6.43
N THR A 164 -16.58 -7.35 5.27
CA THR A 164 -16.89 -8.63 4.62
C THR A 164 -15.85 -9.73 4.85
N GLN A 165 -14.62 -9.39 5.24
CA GLN A 165 -13.52 -10.33 5.43
C GLN A 165 -12.98 -10.25 6.87
N SER A 166 -12.44 -11.36 7.37
CA SER A 166 -11.98 -11.47 8.76
C SER A 166 -10.45 -11.57 8.93
N TRP A 167 -9.70 -11.78 7.86
CA TRP A 167 -8.25 -12.03 7.93
C TRP A 167 -7.44 -10.86 8.53
N TRP A 168 -7.96 -9.66 8.44
CA TRP A 168 -7.31 -8.45 8.99
C TRP A 168 -7.60 -8.25 10.50
N ARG A 169 -8.60 -8.94 11.07
CA ARG A 169 -9.03 -8.76 12.48
C ARG A 169 -8.04 -9.34 13.49
N GLN A 170 -7.15 -10.21 13.06
CA GLN A 170 -6.18 -10.88 13.95
C GLN A 170 -5.05 -9.94 14.45
N GLY A 171 -4.95 -8.70 13.93
CA GLY A 171 -3.99 -7.67 14.39
C GLY A 171 -4.63 -6.37 14.88
N ALA A 172 -5.96 -6.27 14.89
CA ALA A 172 -6.68 -4.99 15.04
C ALA A 172 -6.86 -4.48 16.49
N GLU A 173 -6.33 -5.16 17.51
CA GLU A 173 -6.37 -4.64 18.89
C GLU A 173 -5.46 -3.42 19.12
N HIS A 174 -4.71 -2.99 18.11
CA HIS A 174 -3.75 -1.88 18.20
C HIS A 174 -4.01 -0.77 17.16
N ALA A 175 -5.25 -0.59 16.72
CA ALA A 175 -5.59 0.53 15.84
C ALA A 175 -5.47 1.85 16.62
N ALA A 176 -4.43 2.61 16.34
CA ALA A 176 -4.32 3.99 16.77
C ALA A 176 -5.49 4.81 16.17
N PRO A 177 -6.03 5.81 16.91
CA PRO A 177 -7.13 6.62 16.43
C PRO A 177 -6.74 7.37 15.15
N ALA A 178 -7.67 7.44 14.20
CA ALA A 178 -7.52 8.21 12.98
C ALA A 178 -7.04 9.62 13.32
N VAL A 179 -5.93 10.03 12.71
CA VAL A 179 -5.50 11.43 12.72
C VAL A 179 -6.58 12.20 11.97
N LYS A 180 -7.28 13.09 12.71
CA LYS A 180 -8.28 14.02 12.15
C LYS A 180 -7.58 15.14 11.43
#